data_a30f5cfb90af0da3c6d2695519a93f20
#
_entry.id   a30f5cfb90af0da3c6d2695519a93f20
#
_cell.length_a   1.000
_cell.length_b   1.000
_cell.length_c   1.000
_cell.angle_alpha   90.00
_cell.angle_beta   90.00
_cell.angle_gamma   90.00
#
_symmetry.space_group_name_H-M   'P 1'
#
loop_
_entity.id
_entity.type
_entity.pdbx_description
1 polymer ?
#
loop_
_entity_poly.entity_id
_entity_poly.type
_entity_poly.pdbx_seq_one_letter_code
_entity_poly.pdbx_strand_id
1 'polypeptide(L)' 'MDKIYEMLNEKAQEHGLSCAFLEGSTDDKTHVMIINRVTKKRVNYTLRPVKVKDRKEYVDAIINHAIKTLK' A
#
# COMPACT_ATOMS: atom_id res chain seq x y z
N MET A 1 13.75 -0.03 7.55
CA MET A 1 12.55 -0.41 6.80
C MET A 1 11.40 0.50 7.22
N ASP A 2 10.61 0.95 6.28
CA ASP A 2 9.54 1.90 6.55
C ASP A 2 8.34 1.19 7.17
N LYS A 3 7.93 1.63 8.37
CA LYS A 3 6.76 1.07 9.05
C LYS A 3 5.47 1.24 8.26
N ILE A 4 5.38 2.28 7.43
CA ILE A 4 4.20 2.49 6.58
C ILE A 4 4.02 1.31 5.63
N TYR A 5 5.12 0.84 5.03
CA TYR A 5 5.07 -0.32 4.14
C TYR A 5 4.59 -1.57 4.88
N GLU A 6 5.12 -1.81 6.09
CA GLU A 6 4.71 -2.97 6.88
C GLU A 6 3.23 -2.91 7.23
N MET A 7 2.73 -1.75 7.66
CA MET A 7 1.32 -1.56 7.96
C MET A 7 0.45 -1.77 6.73
N LEU A 8 0.88 -1.23 5.59
CA LEU A 8 0.16 -1.37 4.34
C LEU A 8 0.09 -2.84 3.90
N ASN A 9 1.20 -3.56 4.00
CA ASN A 9 1.27 -4.96 3.65
C ASN A 9 0.34 -5.81 4.51
N GLU A 10 0.35 -5.60 5.82
CA GLU A 10 -0.53 -6.32 6.74
C GLU A 10 -2.01 -6.06 6.43
N LYS A 11 -2.35 -4.79 6.22
CA LYS A 11 -3.72 -4.41 5.91
C LYS A 11 -4.18 -4.98 4.57
N ALA A 12 -3.31 -4.97 3.57
CA ALA A 12 -3.61 -5.55 2.27
C ALA A 12 -3.92 -7.04 2.38
N GLN A 13 -3.14 -7.78 3.16
CA GLN A 13 -3.36 -9.20 3.35
C GLN A 13 -4.71 -9.50 4.02
N GLU A 14 -5.14 -8.65 4.94
CA GLU A 14 -6.45 -8.80 5.59
C GLU A 14 -7.60 -8.73 4.57
N HIS A 15 -7.40 -8.04 3.47
CA HIS A 15 -8.42 -7.85 2.44
C HIS A 15 -8.18 -8.71 1.19
N GLY A 16 -7.31 -9.72 1.27
CA GLY A 16 -7.03 -10.60 0.13
C GLY A 16 -6.18 -9.95 -0.94
N LEU A 17 -5.48 -8.87 -0.60
CA LEU A 17 -4.58 -8.17 -1.51
C LEU A 17 -3.13 -8.51 -1.19
N SER A 18 -2.24 -8.31 -2.15
CA SER A 18 -0.81 -8.42 -1.97
C SER A 18 -0.16 -7.07 -2.23
N CYS A 19 0.85 -6.74 -1.43
CA CYS A 19 1.60 -5.51 -1.59
C CYS A 19 3.04 -5.85 -1.94
N ALA A 20 3.58 -5.25 -2.98
CA ALA A 20 4.95 -5.47 -3.42
C ALA A 20 5.72 -4.15 -3.43
N PHE A 21 6.97 -4.22 -3.00
CA PHE A 21 7.88 -3.08 -3.00
C PHE A 21 8.50 -2.96 -4.40
N LEU A 22 8.43 -1.80 -5.00
CA LEU A 22 8.94 -1.57 -6.35
C LEU A 22 10.33 -0.94 -6.33
N GLU A 23 11.12 -1.22 -7.36
CA GLU A 23 12.42 -0.60 -7.56
C GLU A 23 12.26 0.90 -7.83
N GLY A 24 13.32 1.66 -7.56
CA GLY A 24 13.31 3.10 -7.73
C GLY A 24 12.80 3.87 -6.53
N SER A 25 12.48 3.17 -5.44
CA SER A 25 12.10 3.81 -4.18
C SER A 25 13.27 4.59 -3.59
N THR A 26 12.96 5.76 -3.02
CA THR A 26 13.94 6.60 -2.33
C THR A 26 13.49 6.82 -0.89
N ASP A 27 14.31 7.53 -0.10
CA ASP A 27 13.94 7.84 1.29
C ASP A 27 12.67 8.68 1.38
N ASP A 28 12.43 9.53 0.37
CA ASP A 28 11.27 10.42 0.34
C ASP A 28 10.05 9.82 -0.36
N LYS A 29 10.27 8.78 -1.18
CA LYS A 29 9.20 8.18 -1.98
C LYS A 29 9.38 6.67 -2.03
N THR A 30 8.38 5.94 -1.57
CA THR A 30 8.35 4.49 -1.63
C THR A 30 7.31 4.07 -2.66
N HIS A 31 7.75 3.39 -3.71
CA HIS A 31 6.85 2.90 -4.75
C HIS A 31 6.39 1.49 -4.40
N VAL A 32 5.09 1.28 -4.38
CA VAL A 32 4.51 -0.02 -4.07
C VAL A 32 3.44 -0.37 -5.11
N MET A 33 3.22 -1.66 -5.27
CA MET A 33 2.17 -2.18 -6.12
C MET A 33 1.23 -3.05 -5.28
N ILE A 34 -0.07 -2.82 -5.41
CA ILE A 34 -1.08 -3.64 -4.73
C ILE A 34 -1.81 -4.45 -5.78
N ILE A 35 -1.88 -5.75 -5.56
CA ILE A 35 -2.48 -6.71 -6.48
C ILE A 35 -3.65 -7.41 -5.81
N ASN A 36 -4.79 -7.49 -6.50
CA ASN A 36 -5.91 -8.31 -6.07
C ASN A 36 -5.62 -9.75 -6.52
N ARG A 37 -5.48 -10.66 -5.55
CA ARG A 37 -5.12 -12.07 -5.83
C ARG A 37 -6.17 -12.80 -6.65
N VAL A 38 -7.41 -12.40 -6.54
CA VAL A 38 -8.53 -13.06 -7.23
C VAL A 38 -8.65 -12.58 -8.66
N THR A 39 -8.73 -11.26 -8.87
CA THR A 39 -8.95 -10.68 -10.20
C THR A 39 -7.66 -10.48 -10.98
N LYS A 40 -6.50 -10.51 -10.29
CA LYS A 40 -5.17 -10.23 -10.87
C LYS A 40 -5.00 -8.77 -11.30
N LYS A 41 -5.93 -7.91 -10.98
CA LYS A 41 -5.79 -6.46 -11.22
C LYS A 41 -4.78 -5.87 -10.25
N ARG A 42 -4.09 -4.83 -10.70
CA ARG A 42 -3.04 -4.19 -9.90
C ARG A 42 -3.08 -2.68 -10.04
N VAL A 43 -2.58 -1.99 -9.02
CA VAL A 43 -2.47 -0.53 -9.00
C VAL A 43 -1.19 -0.15 -8.28
N ASN A 44 -0.53 0.89 -8.77
CA ASN A 44 0.71 1.40 -8.18
C ASN A 44 0.43 2.63 -7.34
N TYR A 45 1.13 2.73 -6.22
CA TYR A 45 1.06 3.89 -5.34
C TYR A 45 2.46 4.40 -5.03
N THR A 46 2.56 5.70 -4.79
CA THR A 46 3.78 6.32 -4.29
C THR A 46 3.49 6.78 -2.86
N LEU A 47 4.15 6.15 -1.90
CA LEU A 47 4.02 6.49 -0.49
C LEU A 47 5.02 7.58 -0.14
N ARG A 48 4.62 8.51 0.72
CA ARG A 48 5.49 9.57 1.22
C ARG A 48 5.56 9.50 2.75
N PRO A 49 6.58 10.10 3.37
CA PRO A 49 6.67 10.13 4.83
C PRO A 49 5.43 10.78 5.44
N VAL A 50 4.90 10.14 6.47
CA VAL A 50 3.71 10.60 7.19
C VAL A 50 4.01 10.55 8.68
N LYS A 51 3.48 11.50 9.43
CA LYS A 51 3.65 11.52 10.88
C LYS A 51 3.07 10.25 11.49
N VAL A 52 3.68 9.78 12.58
CA VAL A 52 3.26 8.53 13.23
C VAL A 52 1.77 8.51 13.52
N LYS A 53 1.22 9.60 14.00
CA LYS A 53 -0.21 9.71 14.34
C LYS A 53 -1.13 9.58 13.13
N ASP A 54 -0.64 9.88 11.94
CA ASP A 54 -1.44 9.88 10.71
C ASP A 54 -1.28 8.61 9.88
N ARG A 55 -0.35 7.72 10.25
CA ARG A 55 -0.03 6.51 9.49
C ARG A 55 -1.24 5.60 9.29
N LYS A 56 -2.02 5.39 10.32
CA LYS A 56 -3.18 4.50 10.24
C LYS A 56 -4.20 5.02 9.23
N GLU A 57 -4.53 6.31 9.30
CA GLU A 57 -5.48 6.92 8.36
C GLU A 57 -4.96 6.86 6.94
N TYR A 58 -3.66 7.12 6.76
CA TYR A 58 -3.02 7.10 5.45
C TYR A 58 -3.08 5.70 4.84
N VAL A 59 -2.74 4.67 5.62
CA VAL A 59 -2.80 3.28 5.16
C VAL A 59 -4.24 2.87 4.86
N ASP A 60 -5.18 3.21 5.73
CA ASP A 60 -6.59 2.88 5.53
C ASP A 60 -7.13 3.52 4.25
N ALA A 61 -6.76 4.77 3.98
CA ALA A 61 -7.19 5.46 2.76
C ALA A 61 -6.67 4.77 1.50
N ILE A 62 -5.40 4.35 1.51
CA ILE A 62 -4.80 3.64 0.38
C ILE A 62 -5.51 2.30 0.16
N ILE A 63 -5.72 1.54 1.22
CA ILE A 63 -6.37 0.22 1.12
C ILE A 63 -7.81 0.37 0.63
N ASN A 64 -8.55 1.34 1.15
CA ASN A 64 -9.94 1.57 0.70
C ASN A 64 -9.99 1.93 -0.78
N HIS A 65 -9.07 2.77 -1.25
CA HIS A 65 -8.97 3.10 -2.66
C HIS A 65 -8.62 1.87 -3.51
N ALA A 66 -7.68 1.07 -3.04
CA ALA A 66 -7.26 -0.13 -3.74
C ALA A 66 -8.42 -1.13 -3.84
N ILE A 67 -9.18 -1.32 -2.77
CA ILE A 67 -10.33 -2.24 -2.78
C ILE A 67 -11.34 -1.81 -3.85
N LYS A 68 -11.64 -0.52 -3.94
CA LYS A 68 -12.58 -0.01 -4.94
C LYS A 68 -12.03 -0.13 -6.35
N THR A 69 -10.74 0.16 -6.54
CA THR A 69 -10.10 0.17 -7.85
C THR A 69 -9.90 -1.25 -8.39
N LEU A 70 -9.64 -2.22 -7.51
CA LEU A 70 -9.27 -3.57 -7.90
C LEU A 70 -10.41 -4.60 -7.83
N LYS A 71 -11.61 -4.11 -7.68
CA LYS A 71 -12.79 -4.98 -7.71
C LYS A 71 -13.01 -5.65 -9.07
#